data_42cbc01ebf12ae976a75690107824164
#
_entry.id   42cbc01ebf12ae976a75690107824164
#
_cell.length_a   1.000
_cell.length_b   1.000
_cell.length_c   1.000
_cell.angle_alpha   90.00
_cell.angle_beta   90.00
_cell.angle_gamma   90.00
#
_symmetry.space_group_name_H-M   'P 1'
#
loop_
_entity.id
_entity.type
_entity.pdbx_description
1 polymer ?
#
loop_
_entity_poly.entity_id
_entity_poly.type
_entity_poly.pdbx_seq_one_letter_code
_entity_poly.pdbx_strand_id
1 'polypeptide(L)'
;YTHEMASILRHFGAWEAAGADGGGSAQINLAGQIINPTTEGSPRAVGNCIFLFSTAPDDSIVTEMRTTSTFIRLPKYAAIKPDFLGYNQYGMLVDKNLPGVQLSCEPETGYITEKGEFVCLGNGTLIATYGEASLPIEIKLVDNANPQIRLASVLISNHMPYEIEIFGEVNEKNFRILPSAFEWKIADSNICSITTDGVLYALENGITTIQGVLGKDTVHQTVCVQIPQSDPLHWENMIDIDQRW
;
A
#
# COMPACT_ATOMS: atom_id res chain seq x y z
N TYR A 1 -35.41 11.57 0.15
CA TYR A 1 -36.28 12.70 -0.04
C TYR A 1 -36.39 13.53 1.25
N THR A 2 -37.30 14.55 1.37
CA THR A 2 -37.25 15.54 2.47
C THR A 2 -37.37 14.91 3.87
N HIS A 3 -38.22 13.89 4.04
CA HIS A 3 -38.36 13.19 5.33
C HIS A 3 -37.15 12.30 5.68
N GLU A 4 -36.43 11.76 4.71
CA GLU A 4 -35.19 11.01 4.91
C GLU A 4 -34.08 11.95 5.36
N MET A 5 -33.94 13.11 4.70
CA MET A 5 -33.02 14.16 5.11
C MET A 5 -33.31 14.66 6.54
N ALA A 6 -34.60 14.88 6.86
CA ALA A 6 -34.99 15.24 8.22
C ALA A 6 -34.60 14.17 9.25
N SER A 7 -34.72 12.89 8.91
CA SER A 7 -34.31 11.77 9.79
C SER A 7 -32.80 11.73 9.99
N ILE A 8 -32.01 11.96 8.93
CA ILE A 8 -30.56 12.01 9.00
C ILE A 8 -30.12 13.19 9.86
N LEU A 9 -30.65 14.39 9.62
CA LEU A 9 -30.30 15.59 10.39
C LEU A 9 -30.67 15.45 11.87
N ARG A 10 -31.81 14.84 12.20
CA ARG A 10 -32.18 14.49 13.58
C ARG A 10 -31.20 13.52 14.23
N HIS A 11 -30.76 12.52 13.49
CA HIS A 11 -29.76 11.58 13.99
C HIS A 11 -28.46 12.28 14.40
N PHE A 12 -28.07 13.32 13.66
CA PHE A 12 -26.93 14.18 14.01
C PHE A 12 -27.24 15.31 15.00
N GLY A 13 -28.43 15.29 15.62
CA GLY A 13 -28.77 16.23 16.70
C GLY A 13 -29.29 17.59 16.23
N ALA A 14 -29.66 17.76 14.94
CA ALA A 14 -30.24 18.98 14.47
C ALA A 14 -31.61 19.24 15.11
N TRP A 15 -31.83 20.44 15.70
CA TRP A 15 -33.08 20.89 16.25
C TRP A 15 -33.97 21.49 15.15
N GLU A 16 -33.40 22.30 14.28
CA GLU A 16 -34.04 22.91 13.12
C GLU A 16 -33.15 22.71 11.87
N ALA A 17 -33.76 22.62 10.72
CA ALA A 17 -33.07 22.50 9.45
C ALA A 17 -33.88 23.16 8.34
N ALA A 18 -33.20 23.78 7.39
CA ALA A 18 -33.80 24.36 6.19
C ALA A 18 -33.20 23.69 4.94
N GLY A 19 -34.04 23.34 3.99
CA GLY A 19 -33.61 22.85 2.67
C GLY A 19 -33.20 24.04 1.79
N ALA A 20 -32.03 23.95 1.19
CA ALA A 20 -31.59 24.86 0.12
C ALA A 20 -31.83 24.22 -1.26
N ASP A 21 -31.42 24.91 -2.32
CA ASP A 21 -31.53 24.41 -3.69
C ASP A 21 -30.72 23.13 -3.89
N GLY A 22 -31.14 22.29 -4.83
CA GLY A 22 -30.58 20.99 -5.12
C GLY A 22 -29.94 20.90 -6.51
N GLY A 23 -29.76 19.66 -6.98
CA GLY A 23 -29.24 19.42 -8.33
C GLY A 23 -27.80 19.89 -8.51
N GLY A 24 -27.52 20.59 -9.62
CA GLY A 24 -26.22 21.19 -9.94
C GLY A 24 -25.82 22.36 -9.03
N SER A 25 -26.79 22.92 -8.25
CA SER A 25 -26.53 23.99 -7.29
C SER A 25 -26.00 23.49 -5.93
N ALA A 26 -26.21 22.20 -5.61
CA ALA A 26 -25.71 21.60 -4.39
C ALA A 26 -24.22 21.25 -4.54
N GLN A 27 -23.35 22.14 -4.16
CA GLN A 27 -21.91 22.05 -4.35
C GLN A 27 -21.16 22.27 -3.04
N ILE A 28 -20.12 21.47 -2.82
CA ILE A 28 -19.14 21.69 -1.76
C ILE A 28 -17.80 21.98 -2.44
N ASN A 29 -17.31 23.19 -2.30
CA ASN A 29 -16.00 23.59 -2.81
C ASN A 29 -14.99 23.60 -1.67
N LEU A 30 -13.94 22.79 -1.79
CA LEU A 30 -12.83 22.74 -0.85
C LEU A 30 -11.55 23.17 -1.58
N ALA A 31 -10.96 24.28 -1.15
CA ALA A 31 -9.71 24.79 -1.71
C ALA A 31 -9.72 24.93 -3.26
N GLY A 32 -10.86 25.38 -3.82
CA GLY A 32 -11.01 25.57 -5.25
C GLY A 32 -11.49 24.34 -6.03
N GLN A 33 -11.68 23.20 -5.38
CA GLN A 33 -12.17 21.96 -6.00
C GLN A 33 -13.57 21.60 -5.51
N ILE A 34 -14.46 21.23 -6.43
CA ILE A 34 -15.78 20.67 -6.08
C ILE A 34 -15.60 19.20 -5.73
N ILE A 35 -15.93 18.84 -4.48
CA ILE A 35 -15.65 17.52 -3.91
C ILE A 35 -16.85 16.58 -3.86
N ASN A 36 -18.06 17.09 -4.13
CA ASN A 36 -19.25 16.26 -4.23
C ASN A 36 -19.67 16.04 -5.68
N PRO A 37 -20.19 14.85 -6.03
CA PRO A 37 -20.84 14.65 -7.33
C PRO A 37 -22.12 15.50 -7.40
N THR A 38 -22.34 16.18 -8.52
CA THR A 38 -23.60 16.88 -8.79
C THR A 38 -24.53 15.96 -9.55
N THR A 39 -25.84 16.02 -9.26
CA THR A 39 -26.82 15.13 -9.91
C THR A 39 -26.98 15.40 -11.41
N GLU A 40 -26.54 16.55 -11.90
CA GLU A 40 -26.58 16.94 -13.31
C GLU A 40 -25.26 16.65 -14.06
N GLY A 41 -24.30 16.00 -13.41
CA GLY A 41 -22.99 15.68 -13.99
C GLY A 41 -22.03 16.86 -14.12
N SER A 42 -22.51 18.11 -13.95
CA SER A 42 -21.69 19.32 -13.92
C SER A 42 -22.22 20.31 -12.88
N PRO A 43 -21.35 21.09 -12.24
CA PRO A 43 -21.75 22.11 -11.29
C PRO A 43 -22.42 23.28 -12.02
N ARG A 44 -23.48 23.81 -11.41
CA ARG A 44 -24.20 25.00 -11.91
C ARG A 44 -23.55 26.24 -11.32
N ALA A 45 -23.53 27.35 -12.11
CA ALA A 45 -23.15 28.64 -11.58
C ALA A 45 -24.21 29.14 -10.56
N VAL A 46 -23.76 29.50 -9.35
CA VAL A 46 -24.61 29.97 -8.24
C VAL A 46 -24.23 31.41 -7.89
N GLY A 47 -25.22 32.23 -7.58
CA GLY A 47 -25.03 33.65 -7.27
C GLY A 47 -24.62 33.93 -5.83
N ASN A 48 -24.75 32.97 -4.94
CA ASN A 48 -24.39 33.05 -3.51
C ASN A 48 -23.94 31.72 -2.96
N CYS A 49 -23.25 31.78 -1.85
CA CYS A 49 -22.78 30.57 -1.16
C CYS A 49 -22.52 30.87 0.34
N ILE A 50 -22.37 29.82 1.11
CA ILE A 50 -21.92 29.90 2.50
C ILE A 50 -20.43 29.58 2.49
N PHE A 51 -19.61 30.52 2.98
CA PHE A 51 -18.19 30.31 3.18
C PHE A 51 -17.91 29.89 4.62
N LEU A 52 -17.12 28.82 4.76
CA LEU A 52 -16.53 28.43 6.03
C LEU A 52 -15.02 28.64 5.91
N PHE A 53 -14.44 29.41 6.79
CA PHE A 53 -13.00 29.62 6.86
C PHE A 53 -12.53 29.59 8.31
N SER A 54 -11.32 29.06 8.49
CA SER A 54 -10.69 29.03 9.81
C SER A 54 -10.15 30.41 10.15
N THR A 55 -10.38 30.84 11.38
CA THR A 55 -9.73 32.01 12.00
C THR A 55 -8.60 31.61 12.94
N ALA A 56 -8.25 30.31 12.98
CA ALA A 56 -7.14 29.81 13.77
C ALA A 56 -5.82 30.46 13.31
N PRO A 57 -4.92 30.78 14.26
CA PRO A 57 -3.58 31.24 13.91
C PRO A 57 -2.83 30.18 13.11
N ASP A 58 -1.87 30.62 12.31
CA ASP A 58 -0.92 29.70 11.66
C ASP A 58 -0.12 28.96 12.72
N ASP A 59 -0.20 27.63 12.68
CA ASP A 59 0.49 26.75 13.62
C ASP A 59 0.93 25.49 12.85
N SER A 60 2.24 25.31 12.80
CA SER A 60 2.87 24.16 12.11
C SER A 60 3.22 23.01 13.06
N ILE A 61 2.84 23.10 14.34
CA ILE A 61 3.13 22.05 15.32
C ILE A 61 2.08 20.95 15.20
N VAL A 62 2.52 19.73 14.90
CA VAL A 62 1.63 18.55 14.88
C VAL A 62 1.35 18.10 16.32
N THR A 63 0.10 18.15 16.72
CA THR A 63 -0.39 17.70 18.02
C THR A 63 -1.34 16.52 17.95
N GLU A 64 -1.91 16.25 16.76
CA GLU A 64 -2.80 15.14 16.51
C GLU A 64 -2.36 14.39 15.25
N MET A 65 -2.46 13.06 15.28
CA MET A 65 -2.17 12.19 14.18
C MET A 65 -3.43 11.44 13.76
N ARG A 66 -3.67 11.34 12.44
CA ARG A 66 -4.77 10.56 11.86
C ARG A 66 -4.25 9.63 10.77
N THR A 67 -5.00 8.56 10.52
CA THR A 67 -4.77 7.63 9.40
C THR A 67 -6.08 7.37 8.66
N THR A 68 -6.01 6.82 7.47
CA THR A 68 -7.19 6.50 6.64
C THR A 68 -8.09 5.44 7.26
N SER A 69 -7.54 4.56 8.11
CA SER A 69 -8.32 3.53 8.80
C SER A 69 -7.65 3.12 10.11
N THR A 70 -8.43 3.11 11.17
CA THR A 70 -8.05 2.59 12.50
C THR A 70 -8.45 1.12 12.70
N PHE A 71 -9.01 0.49 11.66
CA PHE A 71 -9.35 -0.94 11.63
C PHE A 71 -8.90 -1.54 10.30
N ILE A 72 -7.94 -2.48 10.38
CA ILE A 72 -7.34 -3.10 9.19
C ILE A 72 -7.46 -4.62 9.26
N ARG A 73 -7.95 -5.22 8.19
CA ARG A 73 -7.98 -6.69 8.01
C ARG A 73 -6.79 -7.10 7.16
N LEU A 74 -5.98 -8.02 7.68
CA LEU A 74 -4.75 -8.47 7.03
C LEU A 74 -4.65 -9.98 7.01
N PRO A 75 -4.08 -10.57 5.95
CA PRO A 75 -3.65 -11.94 5.99
C PRO A 75 -2.39 -12.08 6.85
N LYS A 76 -2.15 -13.29 7.33
CA LYS A 76 -0.91 -13.60 8.06
C LYS A 76 0.32 -13.32 7.17
N TYR A 77 1.35 -12.75 7.76
CA TYR A 77 2.60 -12.32 7.11
C TYR A 77 2.42 -11.18 6.07
N ALA A 78 1.26 -10.53 6.03
CA ALA A 78 1.12 -9.31 5.26
C ALA A 78 1.98 -8.19 5.87
N ALA A 79 2.72 -7.50 5.00
CA ALA A 79 3.52 -6.34 5.37
C ALA A 79 2.84 -5.06 4.87
N ILE A 80 2.59 -4.11 5.78
CA ILE A 80 1.99 -2.81 5.48
C ILE A 80 2.79 -1.67 6.09
N LYS A 81 2.71 -0.52 5.44
CA LYS A 81 3.18 0.74 6.00
C LYS A 81 2.00 1.72 5.98
N PRO A 82 1.32 1.91 7.12
CA PRO A 82 0.21 2.84 7.21
C PRO A 82 0.66 4.28 6.94
N ASP A 83 -0.18 5.06 6.26
CA ASP A 83 0.04 6.48 6.03
C ASP A 83 -0.59 7.30 7.17
N PHE A 84 0.12 8.34 7.58
CA PHE A 84 -0.33 9.21 8.67
C PHE A 84 -0.37 10.67 8.21
N LEU A 85 -1.41 11.36 8.67
CA LEU A 85 -1.65 12.78 8.48
C LEU A 85 -1.40 13.50 9.79
N GLY A 86 -0.67 14.61 9.77
CA GLY A 86 -0.41 15.43 10.93
C GLY A 86 -1.33 16.65 10.99
N TYR A 87 -1.98 16.86 12.12
CA TYR A 87 -2.85 18.00 12.40
C TYR A 87 -2.33 18.79 13.60
N ASN A 88 -2.54 20.11 13.58
CA ASN A 88 -2.25 20.97 14.72
C ASN A 88 -3.41 20.97 15.74
N GLN A 89 -3.20 21.68 16.86
CA GLN A 89 -4.20 21.82 17.94
C GLN A 89 -5.54 22.44 17.50
N TYR A 90 -5.57 23.10 16.35
CA TYR A 90 -6.79 23.69 15.78
C TYR A 90 -7.46 22.76 14.75
N GLY A 91 -6.98 21.54 14.58
CA GLY A 91 -7.48 20.57 13.61
C GLY A 91 -7.14 20.92 12.16
N MET A 92 -6.16 21.81 11.92
CA MET A 92 -5.67 22.13 10.58
C MET A 92 -4.63 21.10 10.15
N LEU A 93 -4.71 20.65 8.90
CA LEU A 93 -3.74 19.73 8.32
C LEU A 93 -2.38 20.43 8.14
N VAL A 94 -1.37 19.93 8.81
CA VAL A 94 0.02 20.41 8.76
C VAL A 94 0.85 19.58 7.81
N ASP A 95 0.72 18.25 7.89
CA ASP A 95 1.50 17.33 7.07
C ASP A 95 0.61 16.23 6.48
N LYS A 96 0.71 16.05 5.15
CA LYS A 96 -0.03 15.02 4.39
C LYS A 96 0.64 13.64 4.43
N ASN A 97 1.89 13.58 4.84
CA ASN A 97 2.67 12.36 4.93
C ASN A 97 3.63 12.47 6.10
N LEU A 98 3.08 12.42 7.32
CA LEU A 98 3.79 12.66 8.57
C LEU A 98 4.97 11.71 8.73
N PRO A 99 6.22 12.19 8.63
CA PRO A 99 7.39 11.36 8.79
C PRO A 99 7.69 11.11 10.27
N GLY A 100 8.48 10.07 10.56
CA GLY A 100 8.98 9.82 11.92
C GLY A 100 7.97 9.20 12.87
N VAL A 101 6.81 8.77 12.38
CA VAL A 101 5.86 7.98 13.16
C VAL A 101 6.48 6.63 13.50
N GLN A 102 6.49 6.29 14.78
CA GLN A 102 6.98 5.00 15.27
C GLN A 102 5.82 4.04 15.49
N LEU A 103 6.02 2.80 15.05
CA LEU A 103 5.04 1.73 15.20
C LEU A 103 5.50 0.76 16.28
N SER A 104 4.56 0.27 17.09
CA SER A 104 4.79 -0.79 18.06
C SER A 104 3.56 -1.69 18.19
N CYS A 105 3.76 -2.94 18.57
CA CYS A 105 2.69 -3.90 18.83
C CYS A 105 3.19 -5.01 19.75
N GLU A 106 2.26 -5.80 20.29
CA GLU A 106 2.59 -7.03 21.01
C GLU A 106 3.10 -8.10 20.01
N PRO A 107 4.02 -9.00 20.45
CA PRO A 107 4.62 -10.02 19.57
C PRO A 107 3.62 -10.96 18.91
N GLU A 108 2.49 -11.23 19.55
CA GLU A 108 1.41 -12.07 19.01
C GLU A 108 0.64 -11.37 17.88
N THR A 109 0.61 -10.04 17.88
CA THR A 109 -0.02 -9.23 16.82
C THR A 109 0.87 -9.17 15.59
N GLY A 110 2.18 -9.03 15.79
CA GLY A 110 3.15 -8.91 14.70
C GLY A 110 4.49 -8.34 15.14
N TYR A 111 5.22 -7.82 14.16
CA TYR A 111 6.49 -7.14 14.40
C TYR A 111 6.71 -6.02 13.38
N ILE A 112 7.65 -5.14 13.68
CA ILE A 112 8.06 -4.05 12.79
C ILE A 112 9.39 -4.41 12.15
N THR A 113 9.48 -4.32 10.82
CA THR A 113 10.71 -4.57 10.07
C THR A 113 11.68 -3.40 10.19
N GLU A 114 12.95 -3.60 9.82
CA GLU A 114 13.95 -2.52 9.74
C GLU A 114 13.54 -1.39 8.77
N LYS A 115 12.69 -1.70 7.78
CA LYS A 115 12.12 -0.73 6.83
C LYS A 115 10.92 0.04 7.41
N GLY A 116 10.54 -0.24 8.67
CA GLY A 116 9.39 0.39 9.34
C GLY A 116 8.03 -0.10 8.85
N GLU A 117 7.95 -1.31 8.29
CA GLU A 117 6.69 -1.95 7.91
C GLU A 117 6.19 -2.83 9.07
N PHE A 118 4.89 -2.80 9.33
CA PHE A 118 4.24 -3.75 10.23
C PHE A 118 3.94 -5.05 9.49
N VAL A 119 4.32 -6.18 10.10
CA VAL A 119 4.03 -7.53 9.61
C VAL A 119 3.03 -8.20 10.53
N CYS A 120 1.89 -8.63 9.99
CA CYS A 120 0.80 -9.24 10.73
C CYS A 120 1.08 -10.71 11.06
N LEU A 121 0.98 -11.08 12.34
CA LEU A 121 1.03 -12.47 12.80
C LEU A 121 -0.30 -12.93 13.40
N GLY A 122 -1.10 -11.99 13.96
CA GLY A 122 -2.34 -12.30 14.65
C GLY A 122 -3.25 -11.08 14.84
N ASN A 123 -4.33 -11.30 15.57
CA ASN A 123 -5.21 -10.21 15.99
C ASN A 123 -4.56 -9.39 17.10
N GLY A 124 -4.84 -8.08 17.14
CA GLY A 124 -4.35 -7.21 18.20
C GLY A 124 -4.40 -5.74 17.83
N THR A 125 -3.55 -4.94 18.47
CA THR A 125 -3.47 -3.50 18.23
C THR A 125 -2.07 -3.11 17.82
N LEU A 126 -1.99 -2.40 16.68
CA LEU A 126 -0.79 -1.68 16.26
C LEU A 126 -0.89 -0.26 16.79
N ILE A 127 0.10 0.19 17.53
CA ILE A 127 0.16 1.52 18.10
C ILE A 127 1.11 2.37 17.27
N ALA A 128 0.62 3.49 16.76
CA ALA A 128 1.43 4.50 16.10
C ALA A 128 1.66 5.66 17.07
N THR A 129 2.90 6.15 17.20
CA THR A 129 3.26 7.26 18.08
C THR A 129 4.05 8.33 17.35
N TYR A 130 3.75 9.60 17.64
CA TYR A 130 4.49 10.77 17.16
C TYR A 130 4.50 11.85 18.23
N GLY A 131 5.67 12.14 18.81
CA GLY A 131 5.75 12.99 20.00
C GLY A 131 4.91 12.44 21.15
N GLU A 132 3.96 13.22 21.63
CA GLU A 132 2.99 12.81 22.67
C GLU A 132 1.70 12.18 22.08
N ALA A 133 1.50 12.29 20.76
CA ALA A 133 0.32 11.74 20.10
C ALA A 133 0.45 10.21 19.96
N SER A 134 -0.62 9.49 20.27
CA SER A 134 -0.72 8.04 20.13
C SER A 134 -2.03 7.66 19.42
N LEU A 135 -1.95 6.76 18.45
CA LEU A 135 -3.09 6.31 17.68
C LEU A 135 -3.13 4.77 17.64
N PRO A 136 -4.12 4.14 18.27
CA PRO A 136 -4.32 2.70 18.15
C PRO A 136 -4.99 2.35 16.82
N ILE A 137 -4.50 1.30 16.18
CA ILE A 137 -5.04 0.71 14.96
C ILE A 137 -5.37 -0.76 15.26
N GLU A 138 -6.63 -1.13 15.16
CA GLU A 138 -7.06 -2.50 15.37
C GLU A 138 -6.68 -3.36 14.16
N ILE A 139 -5.96 -4.46 14.42
CA ILE A 139 -5.56 -5.44 13.41
C ILE A 139 -6.41 -6.70 13.56
N LYS A 140 -7.06 -7.08 12.46
CA LYS A 140 -7.87 -8.30 12.36
C LYS A 140 -7.25 -9.27 11.36
N LEU A 141 -6.80 -10.42 11.85
CA LEU A 141 -6.28 -11.50 11.00
C LEU A 141 -7.40 -12.11 10.15
N VAL A 142 -7.09 -12.41 8.88
CA VAL A 142 -7.95 -13.12 7.94
C VAL A 142 -7.24 -14.39 7.46
N ASP A 143 -7.89 -15.54 7.65
CA ASP A 143 -7.28 -16.86 7.44
C ASP A 143 -7.21 -17.32 5.96
N ASN A 144 -7.98 -16.73 5.05
CA ASN A 144 -8.09 -17.17 3.66
C ASN A 144 -7.72 -16.04 2.69
N ALA A 145 -6.43 -15.76 2.56
CA ALA A 145 -5.92 -14.71 1.68
C ALA A 145 -5.56 -15.20 0.26
N ASN A 146 -5.58 -16.52 0.01
CA ASN A 146 -5.23 -17.13 -1.27
C ASN A 146 -3.96 -16.52 -1.89
N PRO A 147 -2.77 -16.74 -1.30
CA PRO A 147 -1.53 -16.11 -1.73
C PRO A 147 -1.19 -16.47 -3.18
N GLN A 148 -0.77 -15.48 -3.95
CA GLN A 148 -0.39 -15.64 -5.35
C GLN A 148 0.92 -14.90 -5.62
N ILE A 149 1.79 -15.50 -6.43
CA ILE A 149 2.95 -14.80 -6.97
C ILE A 149 2.46 -13.84 -8.06
N ARG A 150 3.00 -12.61 -8.06
CA ARG A 150 2.61 -11.55 -9.00
C ARG A 150 2.73 -11.98 -10.47
N LEU A 151 3.79 -12.70 -10.82
CA LEU A 151 4.04 -13.18 -12.17
C LEU A 151 4.15 -14.71 -12.16
N ALA A 152 3.30 -15.39 -12.93
CA ALA A 152 3.36 -16.86 -13.07
C ALA A 152 4.67 -17.34 -13.71
N SER A 153 5.34 -16.49 -14.49
CA SER A 153 6.65 -16.76 -15.08
C SER A 153 7.51 -15.49 -15.08
N VAL A 154 8.82 -15.68 -14.97
CA VAL A 154 9.82 -14.62 -15.04
C VAL A 154 10.96 -14.99 -15.96
N LEU A 155 11.45 -14.01 -16.73
CA LEU A 155 12.68 -14.13 -17.52
C LEU A 155 13.79 -13.33 -16.81
N ILE A 156 14.86 -14.02 -16.42
CA ILE A 156 16.07 -13.43 -15.86
C ILE A 156 17.15 -13.39 -16.93
N SER A 157 17.51 -12.19 -17.39
CA SER A 157 18.45 -11.97 -18.49
C SER A 157 19.79 -11.38 -18.06
N ASN A 158 20.03 -11.29 -16.74
CA ASN A 158 21.26 -10.78 -16.16
C ASN A 158 21.53 -11.43 -14.80
N HIS A 159 22.64 -11.11 -14.15
CA HIS A 159 23.03 -11.64 -12.85
C HIS A 159 22.47 -10.84 -11.65
N MET A 160 21.55 -9.89 -11.88
CA MET A 160 20.92 -9.16 -10.80
C MET A 160 19.97 -10.07 -10.01
N PRO A 161 19.92 -9.94 -8.68
CA PRO A 161 18.96 -10.68 -7.86
C PRO A 161 17.53 -10.28 -8.24
N TYR A 162 16.64 -11.29 -8.31
CA TYR A 162 15.21 -11.08 -8.55
C TYR A 162 14.43 -11.39 -7.27
N GLU A 163 13.70 -10.41 -6.77
CA GLU A 163 12.85 -10.56 -5.59
C GLU A 163 11.46 -11.06 -6.01
N ILE A 164 11.00 -12.16 -5.40
CA ILE A 164 9.67 -12.69 -5.62
C ILE A 164 8.65 -11.81 -4.89
N GLU A 165 7.62 -11.39 -5.60
CA GLU A 165 6.51 -10.64 -5.02
C GLU A 165 5.28 -11.54 -4.86
N ILE A 166 4.78 -11.64 -3.62
CA ILE A 166 3.59 -12.42 -3.27
C ILE A 166 2.52 -11.49 -2.72
N PHE A 167 1.29 -11.69 -3.16
CA PHE A 167 0.13 -10.94 -2.70
C PHE A 167 -0.95 -11.90 -2.22
N GLY A 168 -1.65 -11.49 -1.17
CA GLY A 168 -2.88 -12.09 -0.69
C GLY A 168 -4.02 -11.09 -0.79
N GLU A 169 -5.20 -11.54 -1.17
CA GLU A 169 -6.38 -10.70 -1.31
C GLU A 169 -7.28 -10.76 -0.08
N VAL A 170 -7.71 -9.59 0.40
CA VAL A 170 -8.72 -9.45 1.44
C VAL A 170 -9.67 -8.31 1.05
N ASN A 171 -10.96 -8.62 0.87
CA ASN A 171 -11.98 -7.64 0.50
C ASN A 171 -11.60 -6.82 -0.75
N GLU A 172 -11.20 -7.47 -1.82
CA GLU A 172 -10.78 -6.85 -3.09
C GLU A 172 -9.51 -5.97 -3.01
N LYS A 173 -8.79 -6.05 -1.88
CA LYS A 173 -7.50 -5.37 -1.70
C LYS A 173 -6.37 -6.39 -1.66
N ASN A 174 -5.32 -6.11 -2.41
CA ASN A 174 -4.11 -6.92 -2.42
C ASN A 174 -3.12 -6.42 -1.35
N PHE A 175 -2.63 -7.34 -0.52
CA PHE A 175 -1.61 -7.09 0.48
C PHE A 175 -0.36 -7.90 0.14
N ARG A 176 0.80 -7.26 0.21
CA ARG A 176 2.08 -7.93 0.04
C ARG A 176 2.31 -8.89 1.21
N ILE A 177 2.57 -10.16 0.91
CA ILE A 177 2.94 -11.17 1.88
C ILE A 177 4.46 -11.37 1.78
N LEU A 178 5.14 -11.48 2.93
CA LEU A 178 6.58 -11.66 2.94
C LEU A 178 6.98 -13.02 2.38
N PRO A 179 7.88 -13.08 1.37
CA PRO A 179 8.36 -14.35 0.84
C PRO A 179 9.10 -15.21 1.86
N SER A 180 9.69 -14.58 2.91
CA SER A 180 10.34 -15.27 4.02
C SER A 180 9.40 -16.14 4.88
N ALA A 181 8.08 -15.98 4.72
CA ALA A 181 7.09 -16.85 5.37
C ALA A 181 6.92 -18.21 4.69
N PHE A 182 7.45 -18.39 3.49
CA PHE A 182 7.29 -19.59 2.67
C PHE A 182 8.53 -20.51 2.77
N GLU A 183 8.28 -21.79 2.76
CA GLU A 183 9.32 -22.81 2.52
C GLU A 183 9.51 -22.96 1.01
N TRP A 184 10.69 -22.59 0.52
CA TRP A 184 11.02 -22.59 -0.90
C TRP A 184 11.66 -23.89 -1.37
N LYS A 185 11.24 -24.35 -2.57
CA LYS A 185 11.81 -25.48 -3.28
C LYS A 185 12.05 -25.12 -4.75
N ILE A 186 13.13 -25.63 -5.30
CA ILE A 186 13.48 -25.47 -6.72
C ILE A 186 13.53 -26.85 -7.36
N ALA A 187 12.99 -26.99 -8.56
CA ALA A 187 13.03 -28.25 -9.29
C ALA A 187 14.42 -28.56 -9.83
N ASP A 188 15.15 -27.56 -10.33
CA ASP A 188 16.55 -27.69 -10.75
C ASP A 188 17.39 -26.54 -10.18
N SER A 189 18.22 -26.85 -9.18
CA SER A 189 19.10 -25.91 -8.50
C SER A 189 20.37 -25.53 -9.27
N ASN A 190 20.64 -26.14 -10.44
CA ASN A 190 21.75 -25.73 -11.29
C ASN A 190 21.39 -24.44 -12.08
N ILE A 191 20.09 -24.23 -12.36
CA ILE A 191 19.62 -23.09 -13.16
C ILE A 191 19.54 -21.82 -12.31
N CYS A 192 19.00 -21.93 -11.09
CA CYS A 192 18.94 -20.80 -10.15
C CYS A 192 18.99 -21.28 -8.70
N SER A 193 19.32 -20.37 -7.79
CA SER A 193 19.19 -20.57 -6.34
C SER A 193 18.17 -19.59 -5.77
N ILE A 194 17.57 -19.93 -4.62
CA ILE A 194 16.62 -19.09 -3.89
C ILE A 194 17.03 -18.97 -2.44
N THR A 195 16.97 -17.76 -1.89
CA THR A 195 17.18 -17.53 -0.45
C THR A 195 15.89 -17.77 0.33
N THR A 196 15.99 -17.85 1.65
CA THR A 196 14.84 -17.89 2.56
C THR A 196 13.94 -16.67 2.41
N ASP A 197 14.48 -15.52 2.01
CA ASP A 197 13.73 -14.28 1.80
C ASP A 197 13.10 -14.19 0.42
N GLY A 198 13.15 -15.27 -0.38
CA GLY A 198 12.54 -15.32 -1.69
C GLY A 198 13.29 -14.52 -2.77
N VAL A 199 14.61 -14.42 -2.63
CA VAL A 199 15.47 -13.78 -3.65
C VAL A 199 16.09 -14.85 -4.53
N LEU A 200 15.89 -14.76 -5.85
CA LEU A 200 16.45 -15.63 -6.88
C LEU A 200 17.76 -15.11 -7.41
N TYR A 201 18.72 -16.00 -7.57
CA TYR A 201 19.99 -15.75 -8.25
C TYR A 201 20.12 -16.70 -9.43
N ALA A 202 20.32 -16.16 -10.63
CA ALA A 202 20.58 -16.95 -11.83
C ALA A 202 21.98 -17.57 -11.80
N LEU A 203 22.09 -18.86 -12.15
CA LEU A 203 23.33 -19.64 -12.19
C LEU A 203 23.67 -20.07 -13.60
N GLU A 204 22.79 -20.84 -14.27
CA GLU A 204 22.97 -21.35 -15.62
C GLU A 204 21.72 -21.06 -16.46
N ASN A 205 21.92 -20.94 -17.79
CA ASN A 205 20.81 -20.76 -18.72
C ASN A 205 19.93 -22.02 -18.77
N GLY A 206 18.62 -21.83 -18.67
CA GLY A 206 17.66 -22.92 -18.66
C GLY A 206 16.29 -22.50 -18.13
N ILE A 207 15.43 -23.49 -17.95
CA ILE A 207 14.08 -23.29 -17.41
C ILE A 207 13.90 -24.21 -16.21
N THR A 208 13.46 -23.64 -15.10
CA THR A 208 13.10 -24.39 -13.87
C THR A 208 11.80 -23.87 -13.28
N THR A 209 11.30 -24.54 -12.27
CA THR A 209 10.14 -24.09 -11.48
C THR A 209 10.51 -23.98 -10.02
N ILE A 210 9.98 -22.94 -9.39
CA ILE A 210 10.05 -22.77 -7.95
C ILE A 210 8.67 -22.98 -7.34
N GLN A 211 8.65 -23.47 -6.13
CA GLN A 211 7.47 -23.68 -5.32
C GLN A 211 7.69 -23.09 -3.92
N GLY A 212 6.76 -22.25 -3.47
CA GLY A 212 6.71 -21.77 -2.10
C GLY A 212 5.51 -22.39 -1.37
N VAL A 213 5.72 -22.88 -0.16
CA VAL A 213 4.68 -23.51 0.67
C VAL A 213 4.52 -22.72 1.96
N LEU A 214 3.28 -22.30 2.26
CA LEU A 214 2.90 -21.64 3.51
C LEU A 214 1.68 -22.36 4.12
N GLY A 215 1.92 -23.26 5.07
CA GLY A 215 0.86 -24.08 5.64
C GLY A 215 0.17 -24.94 4.57
N LYS A 216 -1.10 -24.66 4.27
CA LYS A 216 -1.88 -25.35 3.21
C LYS A 216 -1.74 -24.71 1.83
N ASP A 217 -1.24 -23.51 1.78
CA ASP A 217 -1.19 -22.71 0.56
C ASP A 217 0.14 -22.95 -0.18
N THR A 218 0.05 -23.04 -1.49
CA THR A 218 1.21 -23.29 -2.36
C THR A 218 1.20 -22.33 -3.51
N VAL A 219 2.35 -21.70 -3.77
CA VAL A 219 2.56 -20.80 -4.90
C VAL A 219 3.63 -21.37 -5.83
N HIS A 220 3.50 -21.12 -7.13
CA HIS A 220 4.43 -21.62 -8.14
C HIS A 220 4.84 -20.49 -9.09
N GLN A 221 6.10 -20.54 -9.55
CA GLN A 221 6.58 -19.67 -10.61
C GLN A 221 7.53 -20.43 -11.53
N THR A 222 7.36 -20.23 -12.84
CA THR A 222 8.33 -20.68 -13.83
C THR A 222 9.45 -19.64 -13.96
N VAL A 223 10.69 -20.08 -13.85
CA VAL A 223 11.88 -19.24 -13.99
C VAL A 223 12.62 -19.64 -15.24
N CYS A 224 12.74 -18.72 -16.18
CA CYS A 224 13.57 -18.85 -17.37
C CYS A 224 14.82 -17.98 -17.18
N VAL A 225 15.99 -18.60 -17.18
CA VAL A 225 17.27 -17.90 -17.16
C VAL A 225 17.85 -17.90 -18.56
N GLN A 226 18.07 -16.71 -19.12
CA GLN A 226 18.66 -16.51 -20.43
C GLN A 226 19.63 -15.34 -20.38
N ILE A 227 20.80 -15.57 -19.80
CA ILE A 227 21.88 -14.58 -19.73
C ILE A 227 22.66 -14.66 -21.03
N PRO A 228 22.80 -13.56 -21.78
CA PRO A 228 23.63 -13.52 -22.97
C PRO A 228 25.07 -13.88 -22.61
N GLN A 229 25.65 -14.83 -23.31
CA GLN A 229 27.09 -15.03 -23.23
C GLN A 229 27.75 -13.83 -23.87
N SER A 230 28.55 -13.08 -23.10
CA SER A 230 29.44 -12.09 -23.70
C SER A 230 30.47 -12.83 -24.56
N ASP A 231 30.37 -12.67 -25.87
CA ASP A 231 31.44 -13.12 -26.74
C ASP A 231 32.66 -12.19 -26.52
N PRO A 232 33.73 -12.65 -25.89
CA PRO A 232 34.88 -11.77 -25.60
C PRO A 232 35.61 -11.30 -26.85
N LEU A 233 35.30 -11.88 -28.01
CA LEU A 233 35.91 -11.53 -29.29
C LEU A 233 35.17 -10.39 -30.02
N HIS A 234 33.99 -10.01 -29.59
CA HIS A 234 33.15 -9.10 -30.39
C HIS A 234 33.59 -7.63 -30.31
N TRP A 235 34.18 -7.19 -29.24
CA TRP A 235 34.64 -5.80 -29.12
C TRP A 235 36.06 -5.60 -29.71
N GLU A 236 36.92 -6.62 -29.75
CA GLU A 236 38.21 -6.57 -30.41
C GLU A 236 38.06 -6.45 -31.92
N ASN A 237 37.04 -7.10 -32.51
CA ASN A 237 36.71 -6.97 -33.93
C ASN A 237 36.10 -5.58 -34.28
N MET A 238 35.52 -4.87 -33.35
CA MET A 238 34.98 -3.52 -33.57
C MET A 238 36.06 -2.44 -33.56
N ILE A 239 37.19 -2.66 -32.90
CA ILE A 239 38.34 -1.73 -32.93
C ILE A 239 39.07 -1.77 -34.28
N ASP A 240 39.04 -2.90 -34.97
CA ASP A 240 39.71 -3.08 -36.27
C ASP A 240 38.94 -2.43 -37.45
N ILE A 241 37.67 -2.09 -37.26
CA ILE A 241 36.85 -1.39 -38.26
C ILE A 241 37.21 0.09 -38.33
N ASP A 242 37.66 0.73 -37.24
CA ASP A 242 38.02 2.16 -37.19
C ASP A 242 39.42 2.46 -37.79
N GLN A 243 40.23 1.46 -38.08
CA GLN A 243 41.54 1.67 -38.66
C GLN A 243 41.57 1.63 -40.21
N ARG A 244 40.41 1.46 -40.87
CA ARG A 244 40.30 1.36 -42.33
C ARG A 244 39.73 2.60 -43.04
N TRP A 245 39.68 3.75 -42.35
CA TRP A 245 39.27 5.02 -42.95
C TRP A 245 40.39 6.05 -42.92
#